data_32ddaef52bfdd566b60c8469f39a2927
#
_entry.id   32ddaef52bfdd566b60c8469f39a2927
#
_cell.length_a   1.000
_cell.length_b   1.000
_cell.length_c   1.000
_cell.angle_alpha   90.00
_cell.angle_beta   90.00
_cell.angle_gamma   90.00
#
_symmetry.space_group_name_H-M   'P 1'
#
loop_
_entity.id
_entity.type
_entity.pdbx_description
1 polymer ?
#
loop_
_entity_poly.entity_id
_entity_poly.type
_entity_poly.pdbx_seq_one_letter_code
_entity_poly.pdbx_strand_id
1 'polypeptide(L)'
;MRLRIASWNIRGMPHPTDQLRLLDDQHADIVLLQDVGPSAVRAVADSRLWNHVMDTWLLPRPPGAIIRRGGCLIAATDDWVLLPVLPVQHVLLSSRSLAVTATHREAALTLLSCYAPTNAGPGRKERSGYFSALAAWLSTVSTPIVLGMDANGPRVDHPDIEQSRWWTEEEALVLGSGAQTEDVLRLWYANHPTELKRRVRYYPNGPLADSYHRGRKGKCLRCRYDSIRVSPGISVTDVRYLYEEAVRAGSDHALVMAELELA
;
A
#
# COMPACT_ATOMS: atom_id res chain seq x y z
N MET A 1 12.87 -16.29 6.88
CA MET A 1 12.08 -15.69 8.00
C MET A 1 10.69 -15.36 7.47
N ARG A 2 9.61 -15.64 8.25
CA ARG A 2 8.23 -15.31 7.87
C ARG A 2 7.86 -13.93 8.38
N LEU A 3 7.19 -13.12 7.53
CA LEU A 3 6.72 -11.77 7.82
C LEU A 3 5.26 -11.63 7.41
N ARG A 4 4.38 -11.21 8.33
CA ARG A 4 3.00 -10.81 8.04
C ARG A 4 2.92 -9.31 7.91
N ILE A 5 2.46 -8.83 6.77
CA ILE A 5 2.37 -7.40 6.49
C ILE A 5 0.96 -7.00 6.06
N ALA A 6 0.52 -5.87 6.57
CA ALA A 6 -0.76 -5.25 6.23
C ALA A 6 -0.55 -3.95 5.47
N SER A 7 -1.37 -3.68 4.45
CA SER A 7 -1.49 -2.36 3.81
C SER A 7 -2.95 -1.94 3.78
N TRP A 8 -3.24 -0.72 4.26
CA TRP A 8 -4.62 -0.27 4.36
C TRP A 8 -4.76 1.25 4.28
N ASN A 9 -5.61 1.74 3.37
CA ASN A 9 -6.14 3.08 3.43
C ASN A 9 -7.25 3.12 4.49
N ILE A 10 -6.98 3.78 5.62
CA ILE A 10 -7.86 3.79 6.81
C ILE A 10 -8.91 4.90 6.79
N ARG A 11 -8.98 5.68 5.70
CA ARG A 11 -9.96 6.79 5.56
C ARG A 11 -9.95 7.76 6.76
N GLY A 12 -8.77 8.13 7.26
CA GLY A 12 -8.62 8.99 8.43
C GLY A 12 -9.00 8.34 9.77
N MET A 13 -9.29 7.05 9.79
CA MET A 13 -9.64 6.23 10.97
C MET A 13 -10.90 6.73 11.70
N PRO A 14 -12.07 6.74 11.04
CA PRO A 14 -13.32 7.24 11.63
C PRO A 14 -13.83 6.38 12.81
N HIS A 15 -13.45 5.10 12.84
CA HIS A 15 -13.83 4.13 13.89
C HIS A 15 -12.58 3.44 14.47
N PRO A 16 -11.76 4.14 15.30
CA PRO A 16 -10.45 3.63 15.73
C PRO A 16 -10.51 2.25 16.38
N THR A 17 -11.47 2.01 17.26
CA THR A 17 -11.61 0.73 17.97
C THR A 17 -11.82 -0.44 17.02
N ASP A 18 -12.72 -0.31 16.04
CA ASP A 18 -13.04 -1.40 15.13
C ASP A 18 -11.92 -1.62 14.12
N GLN A 19 -11.28 -0.53 13.66
CA GLN A 19 -10.16 -0.61 12.73
C GLN A 19 -8.91 -1.20 13.39
N LEU A 20 -8.59 -0.81 14.61
CA LEU A 20 -7.47 -1.39 15.38
C LEU A 20 -7.72 -2.85 15.71
N ARG A 21 -8.96 -3.23 16.09
CA ARG A 21 -9.33 -4.63 16.32
C ARG A 21 -9.15 -5.47 15.06
N LEU A 22 -9.62 -4.98 13.89
CA LEU A 22 -9.44 -5.70 12.63
C LEU A 22 -7.96 -5.93 12.31
N LEU A 23 -7.09 -4.94 12.55
CA LEU A 23 -5.64 -5.08 12.36
C LEU A 23 -5.02 -6.08 13.35
N ASP A 24 -5.43 -6.04 14.62
CA ASP A 24 -4.97 -6.95 15.68
C ASP A 24 -5.35 -8.40 15.37
N ASP A 25 -6.58 -8.64 14.94
CA ASP A 25 -7.09 -9.96 14.54
C ASP A 25 -6.29 -10.57 13.37
N GLN A 26 -5.59 -9.77 12.57
CA GLN A 26 -4.73 -10.25 11.49
C GLN A 26 -3.31 -10.58 11.94
N HIS A 27 -2.92 -10.22 13.17
CA HIS A 27 -1.57 -10.47 13.72
C HIS A 27 -0.45 -9.99 12.80
N ALA A 28 -0.60 -8.78 12.23
CA ALA A 28 0.40 -8.20 11.34
C ALA A 28 1.65 -7.77 12.14
N ASP A 29 2.83 -8.23 11.71
CA ASP A 29 4.11 -7.80 12.27
C ASP A 29 4.39 -6.33 11.90
N ILE A 30 3.98 -5.94 10.68
CA ILE A 30 4.16 -4.60 10.13
C ILE A 30 2.87 -4.14 9.48
N VAL A 31 2.50 -2.87 9.70
CA VAL A 31 1.36 -2.22 9.04
C VAL A 31 1.81 -0.98 8.28
N LEU A 32 1.30 -0.84 7.04
CA LEU A 32 1.54 0.27 6.12
C LEU A 32 0.21 0.97 5.89
N LEU A 33 -0.04 2.09 6.58
CA LEU A 33 -1.33 2.78 6.55
C LEU A 33 -1.30 4.02 5.66
N GLN A 34 -2.39 4.26 4.93
CA GLN A 34 -2.59 5.43 4.07
C GLN A 34 -3.83 6.22 4.53
N ASP A 35 -3.93 7.47 4.07
CA ASP A 35 -4.94 8.46 4.48
C ASP A 35 -4.99 8.66 6.00
N VAL A 36 -3.79 8.79 6.59
CA VAL A 36 -3.59 8.92 8.03
C VAL A 36 -3.61 10.38 8.45
N GLY A 37 -4.45 10.74 9.42
CA GLY A 37 -4.44 12.04 10.08
C GLY A 37 -3.78 11.99 11.47
N PRO A 38 -3.51 13.15 12.13
CA PRO A 38 -2.88 13.18 13.46
C PRO A 38 -3.65 12.42 14.55
N SER A 39 -4.98 12.34 14.45
CA SER A 39 -5.81 11.55 15.37
C SER A 39 -5.60 10.06 15.21
N ALA A 40 -5.46 9.59 13.96
CA ALA A 40 -5.15 8.20 13.66
C ALA A 40 -3.75 7.80 14.14
N VAL A 41 -2.75 8.67 13.97
CA VAL A 41 -1.39 8.45 14.51
C VAL A 41 -1.46 8.21 16.01
N ARG A 42 -2.16 9.09 16.75
CA ARG A 42 -2.33 8.92 18.21
C ARG A 42 -3.04 7.62 18.55
N ALA A 43 -4.15 7.29 17.87
CA ALA A 43 -4.88 6.06 18.14
C ALA A 43 -4.01 4.80 17.94
N VAL A 44 -3.18 4.77 16.89
CA VAL A 44 -2.24 3.66 16.66
C VAL A 44 -1.17 3.60 17.74
N ALA A 45 -0.56 4.73 18.12
CA ALA A 45 0.46 4.79 19.16
C ALA A 45 -0.10 4.40 20.54
N ASP A 46 -1.30 4.87 20.87
CA ASP A 46 -1.95 4.60 22.17
C ASP A 46 -2.44 3.14 22.28
N SER A 47 -2.67 2.45 21.14
CA SER A 47 -3.12 1.07 21.13
C SER A 47 -2.10 0.09 21.68
N ARG A 48 -0.80 0.41 21.58
CA ARG A 48 0.33 -0.44 21.96
C ARG A 48 0.38 -1.79 21.21
N LEU A 49 -0.34 -1.93 20.11
CA LEU A 49 -0.26 -3.10 19.24
C LEU A 49 1.09 -3.16 18.52
N TRP A 50 1.68 -1.99 18.27
CA TRP A 50 3.01 -1.84 17.66
C TRP A 50 3.81 -0.83 18.49
N ASN A 51 5.03 -1.19 18.86
CA ASN A 51 5.87 -0.36 19.72
C ASN A 51 6.73 0.62 18.91
N HIS A 52 6.90 0.37 17.62
CA HIS A 52 7.60 1.27 16.69
C HIS A 52 6.59 1.90 15.73
N VAL A 53 6.42 3.22 15.82
CA VAL A 53 5.47 3.97 14.96
C VAL A 53 6.20 5.14 14.32
N MET A 54 6.12 5.23 12.99
CA MET A 54 6.64 6.33 12.19
C MET A 54 5.53 6.87 11.29
N ASP A 55 5.48 8.18 11.09
CA ASP A 55 4.47 8.82 10.27
C ASP A 55 4.98 10.06 9.54
N THR A 56 4.26 10.46 8.49
CA THR A 56 4.63 11.62 7.67
C THR A 56 4.45 12.96 8.35
N TRP A 57 3.78 13.05 9.51
CA TRP A 57 3.56 14.28 10.24
C TRP A 57 4.77 14.68 11.11
N LEU A 58 5.57 13.69 11.51
CA LEU A 58 6.79 13.88 12.31
C LEU A 58 8.01 14.23 11.45
N LEU A 59 7.98 13.93 10.13
CA LEU A 59 9.12 14.16 9.27
C LEU A 59 9.26 15.63 8.87
N PRO A 60 10.49 16.15 8.77
CA PRO A 60 10.76 17.47 8.19
C PRO A 60 10.21 17.55 6.77
N ARG A 61 9.50 18.60 6.48
CA ARG A 61 8.94 18.83 5.14
C ARG A 61 9.85 19.72 4.31
N PRO A 62 10.06 19.42 3.03
CA PRO A 62 10.78 20.32 2.16
C PRO A 62 10.03 21.65 2.00
N PRO A 63 10.73 22.78 1.78
CA PRO A 63 10.10 24.07 1.51
C PRO A 63 9.10 23.96 0.37
N GLY A 64 7.92 24.56 0.54
CA GLY A 64 6.84 24.49 -0.46
C GLY A 64 5.98 23.24 -0.45
N ALA A 65 6.22 22.26 0.46
CA ALA A 65 5.36 21.11 0.62
C ALA A 65 3.95 21.55 1.08
N ILE A 66 2.93 21.15 0.32
CA ILE A 66 1.53 21.43 0.66
C ILE A 66 1.09 20.45 1.75
N ILE A 67 0.56 20.99 2.86
CA ILE A 67 -0.09 20.19 3.89
C ILE A 67 -1.42 19.71 3.32
N ARG A 68 -1.49 18.46 2.88
CA ARG A 68 -2.74 17.84 2.47
C ARG A 68 -3.29 16.96 3.57
N ARG A 69 -4.61 16.81 3.59
CA ARG A 69 -5.26 15.77 4.39
C ARG A 69 -4.78 14.41 3.89
N GLY A 70 -4.48 13.50 4.82
CA GLY A 70 -4.09 12.13 4.51
C GLY A 70 -2.58 11.96 4.31
N GLY A 71 -1.90 11.55 5.38
CA GLY A 71 -0.51 11.11 5.37
C GLY A 71 -0.38 9.59 5.28
N CYS A 72 0.83 9.11 5.57
CA CYS A 72 1.15 7.69 5.70
C CYS A 72 1.72 7.40 7.08
N LEU A 73 1.54 6.16 7.53
CA LEU A 73 2.10 5.64 8.77
C LEU A 73 2.65 4.24 8.52
N ILE A 74 3.76 3.92 9.16
CA ILE A 74 4.34 2.58 9.25
C ILE A 74 4.49 2.26 10.72
N ALA A 75 3.96 1.12 11.15
CA ALA A 75 4.16 0.63 12.51
C ALA A 75 4.59 -0.84 12.50
N ALA A 76 5.38 -1.23 13.49
CA ALA A 76 5.94 -2.57 13.63
C ALA A 76 5.96 -3.05 15.07
N THR A 77 5.89 -4.37 15.25
CA THR A 77 6.05 -5.06 16.54
C THR A 77 7.48 -4.92 17.07
N ASP A 78 7.73 -5.32 18.31
CA ASP A 78 9.03 -5.21 19.00
C ASP A 78 10.19 -5.94 18.31
N ASP A 79 9.89 -6.94 17.49
CA ASP A 79 10.91 -7.68 16.76
C ASP A 79 11.60 -6.84 15.67
N TRP A 80 11.01 -5.70 15.31
CA TRP A 80 11.49 -4.82 14.25
C TRP A 80 11.90 -3.44 14.78
N VAL A 81 13.04 -2.94 14.34
CA VAL A 81 13.47 -1.56 14.60
C VAL A 81 13.25 -0.74 13.33
N LEU A 82 12.50 0.37 13.45
CA LEU A 82 12.24 1.29 12.35
C LEU A 82 13.18 2.48 12.41
N LEU A 83 13.90 2.75 11.33
CA LEU A 83 14.73 3.93 11.15
C LEU A 83 14.23 4.74 9.95
N PRO A 84 14.06 6.08 10.09
CA PRO A 84 13.62 6.89 8.97
C PRO A 84 14.63 6.83 7.84
N VAL A 85 14.20 6.58 6.63
CA VAL A 85 14.98 6.78 5.42
C VAL A 85 14.83 8.25 5.05
N LEU A 86 15.89 9.05 5.28
CA LEU A 86 15.96 10.44 4.83
C LEU A 86 16.48 10.47 3.40
N PRO A 87 15.92 11.24 2.56
CA PRO A 87 14.52 11.58 2.42
C PRO A 87 13.97 11.12 1.08
N VAL A 88 12.74 10.74 1.04
CA VAL A 88 11.98 10.92 -0.20
C VAL A 88 11.82 12.45 -0.38
N GLN A 89 12.91 13.14 -0.76
CA GLN A 89 12.99 14.63 -0.79
C GLN A 89 12.22 15.27 -1.94
N HIS A 90 11.27 14.56 -2.52
CA HIS A 90 10.44 15.16 -3.56
C HIS A 90 9.18 15.77 -2.94
N VAL A 91 8.89 17.04 -3.26
CA VAL A 91 7.74 17.78 -2.71
C VAL A 91 6.41 17.02 -2.86
N LEU A 92 6.23 16.28 -3.95
CA LEU A 92 5.03 15.47 -4.19
C LEU A 92 4.98 14.18 -3.36
N LEU A 93 6.12 13.66 -2.92
CA LEU A 93 6.19 12.43 -2.14
C LEU A 93 6.11 12.69 -0.64
N SER A 94 6.60 13.81 -0.16
CA SER A 94 6.85 14.06 1.27
C SER A 94 5.62 14.03 2.19
N SER A 95 4.41 14.25 1.66
CA SER A 95 3.17 14.19 2.44
C SER A 95 2.34 12.92 2.18
N ARG A 96 2.72 12.16 1.13
CA ARG A 96 1.93 11.03 0.64
C ARG A 96 2.73 9.73 0.56
N SER A 97 3.98 9.76 1.00
CA SER A 97 4.84 8.59 1.04
C SER A 97 5.73 8.65 2.26
N LEU A 98 5.81 7.53 2.96
CA LEU A 98 6.70 7.34 4.12
C LEU A 98 7.61 6.17 3.80
N ALA A 99 8.92 6.38 3.88
CA ALA A 99 9.91 5.32 3.75
C ALA A 99 10.69 5.16 5.05
N VAL A 100 10.91 3.90 5.44
CA VAL A 100 11.73 3.54 6.61
C VAL A 100 12.59 2.32 6.28
N THR A 101 13.75 2.22 6.89
CA THR A 101 14.47 0.95 7.00
C THR A 101 13.93 0.21 8.21
N ALA A 102 13.46 -1.03 8.00
CA ALA A 102 13.10 -1.94 9.07
C ALA A 102 14.18 -3.00 9.22
N THR A 103 14.69 -3.19 10.42
CA THR A 103 15.71 -4.21 10.73
C THR A 103 15.16 -5.20 11.74
N HIS A 104 15.41 -6.48 11.49
CA HIS A 104 15.09 -7.57 12.38
C HIS A 104 16.29 -8.52 12.38
N ARG A 105 17.04 -8.59 13.51
CA ARG A 105 18.30 -9.34 13.60
C ARG A 105 19.25 -8.92 12.48
N GLU A 106 19.54 -9.84 11.53
CA GLU A 106 20.44 -9.59 10.38
C GLU A 106 19.70 -9.18 9.10
N ALA A 107 18.35 -9.20 9.11
CA ALA A 107 17.54 -8.83 7.95
C ALA A 107 17.26 -7.31 7.95
N ALA A 108 17.40 -6.68 6.79
CA ALA A 108 17.04 -5.29 6.58
C ALA A 108 16.13 -5.15 5.34
N LEU A 109 15.06 -4.39 5.48
CA LEU A 109 14.09 -4.08 4.43
C LEU A 109 13.89 -2.58 4.32
N THR A 110 13.64 -2.09 3.12
CA THR A 110 13.02 -0.77 2.95
C THR A 110 11.50 -0.96 2.89
N LEU A 111 10.81 -0.41 3.87
CA LEU A 111 9.35 -0.35 3.89
C LEU A 111 8.89 0.98 3.34
N LEU A 112 7.84 0.95 2.53
CA LEU A 112 7.26 2.14 1.94
C LEU A 112 5.73 2.08 2.05
N SER A 113 5.12 3.12 2.63
CA SER A 113 3.67 3.35 2.61
C SER A 113 3.37 4.52 1.70
N CYS A 114 2.51 4.31 0.69
CA CYS A 114 2.21 5.30 -0.35
C CYS A 114 0.71 5.55 -0.50
N TYR A 115 0.33 6.83 -0.55
CA TYR A 115 -1.02 7.29 -0.85
C TYR A 115 -0.99 8.14 -2.11
N ALA A 116 -1.14 7.52 -3.28
CA ALA A 116 -1.02 8.21 -4.56
C ALA A 116 -2.13 9.26 -4.79
N PRO A 117 -1.85 10.35 -5.52
CA PRO A 117 -2.87 11.31 -5.91
C PRO A 117 -4.00 10.65 -6.72
N THR A 118 -5.24 11.07 -6.50
CA THR A 118 -6.40 10.59 -7.28
C THR A 118 -6.35 11.06 -8.73
N ASN A 119 -7.03 10.35 -9.64
CA ASN A 119 -7.21 10.83 -11.03
C ASN A 119 -8.40 11.81 -11.16
N ALA A 120 -8.61 12.68 -10.16
CA ALA A 120 -9.68 13.67 -10.14
C ALA A 120 -9.19 14.99 -9.53
N GLY A 121 -9.80 16.10 -9.95
CA GLY A 121 -9.48 17.42 -9.42
C GLY A 121 -7.98 17.78 -9.46
N PRO A 122 -7.43 18.37 -8.40
CA PRO A 122 -6.01 18.73 -8.32
C PRO A 122 -5.08 17.51 -8.41
N GLY A 123 -5.50 16.36 -7.89
CA GLY A 123 -4.69 15.12 -7.89
C GLY A 123 -4.31 14.65 -9.29
N ARG A 124 -5.17 14.87 -10.28
CA ARG A 124 -4.90 14.49 -11.68
C ARG A 124 -3.63 15.14 -12.23
N LYS A 125 -3.38 16.40 -11.88
CA LYS A 125 -2.19 17.15 -12.35
C LYS A 125 -0.90 16.68 -11.68
N GLU A 126 -1.00 16.12 -10.48
CA GLU A 126 0.15 15.72 -9.67
C GLU A 126 0.52 14.26 -9.90
N ARG A 127 -0.42 13.47 -10.42
CA ARG A 127 -0.31 12.01 -10.48
C ARG A 127 0.89 11.56 -11.30
N SER A 128 1.09 12.10 -12.52
CA SER A 128 2.23 11.77 -13.37
C SER A 128 3.56 12.08 -12.66
N GLY A 129 3.73 13.29 -12.15
CA GLY A 129 4.93 13.69 -11.41
C GLY A 129 5.17 12.84 -10.13
N TYR A 130 4.10 12.44 -9.44
CA TYR A 130 4.20 11.56 -8.29
C TYR A 130 4.78 10.19 -8.66
N PHE A 131 4.23 9.52 -9.69
CA PHE A 131 4.70 8.20 -10.11
C PHE A 131 6.09 8.26 -10.73
N SER A 132 6.43 9.30 -11.51
CA SER A 132 7.80 9.51 -12.00
C SER A 132 8.80 9.65 -10.87
N ALA A 133 8.49 10.48 -9.86
CA ALA A 133 9.36 10.67 -8.71
C ALA A 133 9.50 9.39 -7.87
N LEU A 134 8.40 8.64 -7.70
CA LEU A 134 8.44 7.37 -6.97
C LEU A 134 9.29 6.34 -7.69
N ALA A 135 9.12 6.18 -9.01
CA ALA A 135 9.94 5.27 -9.82
C ALA A 135 11.44 5.62 -9.74
N ALA A 136 11.76 6.92 -9.89
CA ALA A 136 13.13 7.40 -9.78
C ALA A 136 13.73 7.12 -8.39
N TRP A 137 12.96 7.31 -7.31
CA TRP A 137 13.42 7.02 -5.96
C TRP A 137 13.61 5.50 -5.76
N LEU A 138 12.65 4.67 -6.18
CA LEU A 138 12.76 3.21 -6.06
C LEU A 138 14.05 2.70 -6.74
N SER A 139 14.46 3.30 -7.86
CA SER A 139 15.69 2.91 -8.58
C SER A 139 16.98 3.18 -7.80
N THR A 140 16.94 3.97 -6.74
CA THR A 140 18.09 4.26 -5.89
C THR A 140 18.18 3.34 -4.67
N VAL A 141 17.14 2.56 -4.39
CA VAL A 141 17.08 1.69 -3.20
C VAL A 141 17.82 0.38 -3.48
N SER A 142 18.79 0.05 -2.64
CA SER A 142 19.61 -1.17 -2.75
C SER A 142 19.15 -2.32 -1.86
N THR A 143 18.38 -2.03 -0.83
CA THR A 143 17.80 -3.05 0.07
C THR A 143 16.50 -3.62 -0.50
N PRO A 144 16.11 -4.86 -0.15
CA PRO A 144 14.81 -5.40 -0.53
C PRO A 144 13.67 -4.48 -0.08
N ILE A 145 12.70 -4.25 -0.96
CA ILE A 145 11.59 -3.32 -0.77
C ILE A 145 10.30 -4.09 -0.46
N VAL A 146 9.52 -3.59 0.48
CA VAL A 146 8.09 -3.91 0.64
C VAL A 146 7.31 -2.61 0.60
N LEU A 147 6.46 -2.46 -0.41
CA LEU A 147 5.66 -1.28 -0.69
C LEU A 147 4.18 -1.59 -0.49
N GLY A 148 3.53 -0.94 0.47
CA GLY A 148 2.07 -0.90 0.60
C GLY A 148 1.51 0.40 0.01
N MET A 149 0.48 0.30 -0.83
CA MET A 149 0.02 1.46 -1.59
C MET A 149 -1.50 1.46 -1.79
N ASP A 150 -2.12 2.61 -1.53
CA ASP A 150 -3.31 3.01 -2.27
C ASP A 150 -2.86 3.81 -3.50
N ALA A 151 -2.86 3.14 -4.63
CA ALA A 151 -2.45 3.72 -5.91
C ALA A 151 -3.52 4.61 -6.53
N ASN A 152 -4.77 4.60 -6.03
CA ASN A 152 -5.93 5.20 -6.72
C ASN A 152 -6.01 4.77 -8.21
N GLY A 153 -5.54 3.59 -8.51
CA GLY A 153 -5.40 2.96 -9.83
C GLY A 153 -5.03 1.49 -9.68
N PRO A 154 -4.98 0.75 -10.78
CA PRO A 154 -5.10 1.15 -12.18
C PRO A 154 -6.52 1.52 -12.61
N ARG A 155 -6.66 2.08 -13.81
CA ARG A 155 -7.98 2.29 -14.45
C ARG A 155 -8.67 0.95 -14.75
N VAL A 156 -7.89 -0.05 -15.17
CA VAL A 156 -8.31 -1.45 -15.37
C VAL A 156 -7.19 -2.35 -14.85
N ASP A 157 -7.49 -3.17 -13.84
CA ASP A 157 -6.59 -4.21 -13.34
C ASP A 157 -6.92 -5.53 -14.05
N HIS A 158 -6.32 -5.72 -15.23
CA HIS A 158 -6.55 -6.93 -16.03
C HIS A 158 -5.75 -8.12 -15.47
N PRO A 159 -6.26 -9.37 -15.55
CA PRO A 159 -5.49 -10.57 -15.16
C PRO A 159 -4.15 -10.69 -15.88
N ASP A 160 -4.11 -10.40 -17.18
CA ASP A 160 -2.89 -10.18 -17.94
C ASP A 160 -2.45 -8.72 -17.72
N ILE A 161 -1.29 -8.52 -17.11
CA ILE A 161 -0.79 -7.19 -16.74
C ILE A 161 -0.56 -6.30 -17.97
N GLU A 162 -0.21 -6.88 -19.13
CA GLU A 162 0.01 -6.14 -20.38
C GLU A 162 -1.29 -5.55 -20.93
N GLN A 163 -2.44 -6.08 -20.52
CA GLN A 163 -3.76 -5.55 -20.86
C GLN A 163 -4.31 -4.61 -19.78
N SER A 164 -3.61 -4.44 -18.68
CA SER A 164 -3.97 -3.45 -17.66
C SER A 164 -3.90 -2.03 -18.24
N ARG A 165 -4.76 -1.14 -17.76
CA ARG A 165 -4.81 0.23 -18.22
C ARG A 165 -4.55 1.19 -17.08
N TRP A 166 -3.67 2.13 -17.31
CA TRP A 166 -3.24 3.15 -16.37
C TRP A 166 -3.97 4.47 -16.63
N TRP A 167 -4.00 5.36 -15.66
CA TRP A 167 -4.50 6.73 -15.85
C TRP A 167 -3.43 7.60 -16.52
N THR A 168 -2.15 7.34 -16.24
CA THR A 168 -0.98 7.99 -16.83
C THR A 168 0.07 6.92 -17.18
N GLU A 169 0.98 7.23 -18.09
CA GLU A 169 2.03 6.29 -18.51
C GLU A 169 3.03 6.01 -17.38
N GLU A 170 3.28 7.00 -16.52
CA GLU A 170 4.24 6.89 -15.42
C GLU A 170 3.80 5.90 -14.35
N GLU A 171 2.50 5.59 -14.26
CA GLU A 171 2.02 4.53 -13.36
C GLU A 171 2.61 3.17 -13.69
N ALA A 172 2.83 2.89 -14.98
CA ALA A 172 3.43 1.63 -15.42
C ALA A 172 4.87 1.46 -14.92
N LEU A 173 5.60 2.55 -14.65
CA LEU A 173 6.96 2.49 -14.10
C LEU A 173 7.01 1.90 -12.67
N VAL A 174 5.90 2.02 -11.93
CA VAL A 174 5.78 1.50 -10.55
C VAL A 174 4.89 0.27 -10.48
N LEU A 175 3.82 0.21 -11.27
CA LEU A 175 2.77 -0.80 -11.15
C LEU A 175 2.80 -1.84 -12.29
N GLY A 176 3.49 -1.57 -13.39
CA GLY A 176 3.56 -2.42 -14.58
C GLY A 176 4.50 -3.62 -14.45
N SER A 177 4.62 -4.39 -15.52
CA SER A 177 5.44 -5.62 -15.59
C SER A 177 6.96 -5.37 -15.49
N GLY A 178 7.42 -4.19 -15.92
CA GLY A 178 8.83 -3.81 -15.86
C GLY A 178 9.23 -3.02 -14.63
N ALA A 179 8.34 -2.91 -13.62
CA ALA A 179 8.61 -2.18 -12.40
C ALA A 179 9.65 -2.90 -11.52
N GLN A 180 10.32 -2.14 -10.65
CA GLN A 180 11.32 -2.69 -9.71
C GLN A 180 10.73 -3.56 -8.60
N THR A 181 9.41 -3.50 -8.42
CA THR A 181 8.69 -4.31 -7.45
C THR A 181 7.57 -5.08 -8.13
N GLU A 182 7.32 -6.28 -7.66
CA GLU A 182 6.30 -7.20 -8.15
C GLU A 182 5.07 -7.17 -7.25
N ASP A 183 3.90 -7.32 -7.82
CA ASP A 183 2.62 -7.34 -7.11
C ASP A 183 2.42 -8.70 -6.41
N VAL A 184 2.28 -8.70 -5.08
CA VAL A 184 2.16 -9.94 -4.29
C VAL A 184 0.96 -10.80 -4.71
N LEU A 185 -0.17 -10.19 -5.11
CA LEU A 185 -1.34 -10.96 -5.54
C LEU A 185 -1.07 -11.68 -6.86
N ARG A 186 -0.35 -11.03 -7.78
CA ARG A 186 0.03 -11.66 -9.06
C ARG A 186 1.04 -12.77 -8.85
N LEU A 187 2.02 -12.59 -7.96
CA LEU A 187 2.97 -13.64 -7.55
C LEU A 187 2.23 -14.82 -6.92
N TRP A 188 1.28 -14.54 -6.04
CA TRP A 188 0.48 -15.59 -5.42
C TRP A 188 -0.35 -16.36 -6.45
N TYR A 189 -1.02 -15.67 -7.38
CA TYR A 189 -1.78 -16.31 -8.46
C TYR A 189 -0.92 -17.13 -9.42
N ALA A 190 0.33 -16.74 -9.67
CA ALA A 190 1.27 -17.53 -10.48
C ALA A 190 1.50 -18.92 -9.86
N ASN A 191 1.52 -19.00 -8.53
CA ASN A 191 1.65 -20.26 -7.78
C ASN A 191 0.30 -20.95 -7.51
N HIS A 192 -0.84 -20.26 -7.75
CA HIS A 192 -2.19 -20.74 -7.52
C HIS A 192 -3.08 -20.60 -8.76
N PRO A 193 -2.74 -21.27 -9.89
CA PRO A 193 -3.43 -21.06 -11.16
C PRO A 193 -4.92 -21.46 -11.15
N THR A 194 -5.31 -22.36 -10.27
CA THR A 194 -6.73 -22.75 -10.09
C THR A 194 -7.54 -21.59 -9.50
N GLU A 195 -6.99 -20.87 -8.53
CA GLU A 195 -7.63 -19.71 -7.93
C GLU A 195 -7.73 -18.55 -8.93
N LEU A 196 -6.68 -18.32 -9.72
CA LEU A 196 -6.72 -17.37 -10.82
C LEU A 196 -7.82 -17.71 -11.83
N LYS A 197 -7.91 -18.98 -12.27
CA LYS A 197 -8.97 -19.42 -13.19
C LYS A 197 -10.35 -19.19 -12.61
N ARG A 198 -10.55 -19.46 -11.30
CA ARG A 198 -11.81 -19.19 -10.60
C ARG A 198 -12.14 -17.70 -10.62
N ARG A 199 -11.19 -16.83 -10.31
CA ARG A 199 -11.39 -15.36 -10.33
C ARG A 199 -11.72 -14.86 -11.72
N VAL A 200 -10.96 -15.25 -12.74
CA VAL A 200 -11.13 -14.84 -14.14
C VAL A 200 -12.46 -15.32 -14.72
N ARG A 201 -12.99 -16.45 -14.29
CA ARG A 201 -14.31 -16.93 -14.71
C ARG A 201 -15.44 -15.92 -14.39
N TYR A 202 -15.34 -15.22 -13.24
CA TYR A 202 -16.32 -14.23 -12.81
C TYR A 202 -15.96 -12.80 -13.24
N TYR A 203 -14.67 -12.52 -13.39
CA TYR A 203 -14.13 -11.21 -13.72
C TYR A 203 -13.07 -11.33 -14.83
N PRO A 204 -13.47 -11.65 -16.09
CA PRO A 204 -12.52 -11.93 -17.17
C PRO A 204 -11.62 -10.74 -17.51
N ASN A 205 -12.08 -9.51 -17.25
CA ASN A 205 -11.33 -8.28 -17.48
C ASN A 205 -10.86 -7.64 -16.15
N GLY A 206 -10.82 -8.41 -15.06
CA GLY A 206 -10.50 -7.93 -13.72
C GLY A 206 -11.67 -7.23 -13.00
N PRO A 207 -11.43 -6.67 -11.80
CA PRO A 207 -10.15 -6.68 -11.09
C PRO A 207 -9.80 -8.06 -10.51
N LEU A 208 -8.51 -8.27 -10.25
CA LEU A 208 -7.99 -9.50 -9.61
C LEU A 208 -8.46 -9.67 -8.17
N ALA A 209 -8.74 -8.58 -7.47
CA ALA A 209 -9.37 -8.56 -6.16
C ALA A 209 -10.23 -7.30 -6.03
N ASP A 210 -11.12 -7.28 -5.03
CA ASP A 210 -11.93 -6.11 -4.72
C ASP A 210 -11.25 -5.34 -3.59
N SER A 211 -10.77 -4.12 -3.86
CA SER A 211 -10.24 -3.27 -2.81
C SER A 211 -10.99 -1.96 -2.62
N TYR A 212 -11.73 -1.54 -3.63
CA TYR A 212 -12.54 -0.33 -3.58
C TYR A 212 -13.76 -0.44 -4.49
N HIS A 213 -14.90 0.07 -4.03
CA HIS A 213 -16.11 0.13 -4.84
C HIS A 213 -16.43 1.56 -5.24
N ARG A 214 -16.35 1.83 -6.54
CA ARG A 214 -16.63 3.15 -7.10
C ARG A 214 -18.09 3.24 -7.58
N GLY A 215 -18.85 4.14 -6.99
CA GLY A 215 -20.19 4.50 -7.50
C GLY A 215 -20.09 5.30 -8.79
N ARG A 216 -20.75 4.87 -9.87
CA ARG A 216 -20.85 5.64 -11.11
C ARG A 216 -22.22 5.43 -11.77
N LYS A 217 -23.02 6.50 -11.87
CA LYS A 217 -24.35 6.49 -12.55
C LYS A 217 -25.24 5.30 -12.12
N GLY A 218 -25.38 5.09 -10.81
CA GLY A 218 -26.19 3.99 -10.26
C GLY A 218 -25.57 2.59 -10.37
N LYS A 219 -24.33 2.45 -10.87
CA LYS A 219 -23.59 1.20 -10.92
C LYS A 219 -22.46 1.20 -9.91
N CYS A 220 -22.24 0.08 -9.24
CA CYS A 220 -21.07 -0.18 -8.41
C CYS A 220 -19.97 -0.80 -9.29
N LEU A 221 -18.87 -0.09 -9.46
CA LEU A 221 -17.70 -0.61 -10.17
C LEU A 221 -16.69 -1.10 -9.13
N ARG A 222 -16.35 -2.37 -9.20
CA ARG A 222 -15.28 -2.97 -8.40
C ARG A 222 -13.93 -2.55 -8.95
N CYS A 223 -13.03 -2.14 -8.08
CA CYS A 223 -11.67 -1.70 -8.43
C CYS A 223 -10.66 -2.37 -7.51
N ARG A 224 -9.42 -2.49 -7.97
CA ARG A 224 -8.28 -2.84 -7.12
C ARG A 224 -7.30 -1.68 -7.13
N TYR A 225 -7.41 -0.79 -6.17
CA TYR A 225 -6.58 0.41 -5.99
C TYR A 225 -5.46 0.18 -4.98
N ASP A 226 -5.65 -0.79 -4.09
CA ASP A 226 -4.74 -1.11 -3.01
C ASP A 226 -3.91 -2.35 -3.35
N SER A 227 -2.64 -2.30 -3.04
CA SER A 227 -1.71 -3.42 -3.28
C SER A 227 -0.55 -3.41 -2.29
N ILE A 228 0.02 -4.60 -2.09
CA ILE A 228 1.37 -4.77 -1.55
C ILE A 228 2.25 -5.22 -2.71
N ARG A 229 3.46 -4.66 -2.79
CA ARG A 229 4.46 -4.99 -3.80
C ARG A 229 5.80 -5.27 -3.13
N VAL A 230 6.58 -6.15 -3.70
CA VAL A 230 7.84 -6.61 -3.13
C VAL A 230 8.96 -6.60 -4.17
N SER A 231 10.21 -6.45 -3.73
CA SER A 231 11.37 -6.67 -4.59
C SER A 231 11.40 -8.12 -5.11
N PRO A 232 11.94 -8.36 -6.32
CA PRO A 232 12.20 -9.70 -6.80
C PRO A 232 13.00 -10.53 -5.78
N GLY A 233 12.65 -11.82 -5.65
CA GLY A 233 13.29 -12.75 -4.72
C GLY A 233 12.62 -12.86 -3.35
N ILE A 234 11.66 -12.00 -3.00
CA ILE A 234 10.81 -12.19 -1.83
C ILE A 234 9.69 -13.16 -2.21
N SER A 235 9.58 -14.28 -1.48
CA SER A 235 8.53 -15.28 -1.72
C SER A 235 7.23 -14.86 -1.04
N VAL A 236 6.10 -15.14 -1.71
CA VAL A 236 4.74 -14.84 -1.23
C VAL A 236 4.00 -16.15 -0.95
N THR A 237 3.59 -16.38 0.29
CA THR A 237 2.92 -17.62 0.69
C THR A 237 1.41 -17.47 0.83
N ASP A 238 0.92 -16.28 1.21
CA ASP A 238 -0.53 -15.99 1.28
C ASP A 238 -0.81 -14.52 0.96
N VAL A 239 -1.98 -14.25 0.34
CA VAL A 239 -2.48 -12.89 0.09
C VAL A 239 -4.00 -12.86 0.28
N ARG A 240 -4.48 -11.90 1.08
CA ARG A 240 -5.90 -11.71 1.33
C ARG A 240 -6.32 -10.25 1.16
N TYR A 241 -7.50 -10.04 0.58
CA TYR A 241 -8.17 -8.74 0.48
C TYR A 241 -9.45 -8.80 1.32
N LEU A 242 -9.43 -8.12 2.45
CA LEU A 242 -10.51 -8.13 3.45
C LEU A 242 -11.41 -6.90 3.25
N TYR A 243 -12.14 -6.84 2.11
CA TYR A 243 -12.95 -5.67 1.76
C TYR A 243 -14.17 -5.52 2.67
N GLU A 244 -14.94 -6.59 2.85
CA GLU A 244 -16.18 -6.54 3.65
C GLU A 244 -15.91 -6.27 5.14
N GLU A 245 -14.81 -6.82 5.68
CA GLU A 245 -14.35 -6.59 7.04
C GLU A 245 -13.93 -5.13 7.22
N ALA A 246 -13.18 -4.60 6.27
CA ALA A 246 -12.71 -3.22 6.26
C ALA A 246 -13.86 -2.22 6.18
N VAL A 247 -14.87 -2.50 5.36
CA VAL A 247 -16.10 -1.67 5.27
C VAL A 247 -16.86 -1.69 6.60
N ARG A 248 -17.02 -2.86 7.24
CA ARG A 248 -17.63 -2.93 8.58
C ARG A 248 -16.84 -2.16 9.64
N ALA A 249 -15.52 -2.12 9.52
CA ALA A 249 -14.64 -1.35 10.38
C ALA A 249 -14.58 0.16 10.03
N GLY A 250 -15.26 0.61 8.96
CA GLY A 250 -15.44 2.03 8.62
C GLY A 250 -14.50 2.58 7.54
N SER A 251 -13.69 1.75 6.87
CA SER A 251 -12.99 2.15 5.67
C SER A 251 -13.77 1.76 4.41
N ASP A 252 -13.63 2.53 3.33
CA ASP A 252 -14.15 2.19 2.00
C ASP A 252 -13.10 1.47 1.12
N HIS A 253 -11.92 1.17 1.68
CA HIS A 253 -10.85 0.40 1.08
C HIS A 253 -10.62 -0.93 1.81
N ALA A 254 -10.23 -1.97 1.06
CA ALA A 254 -9.86 -3.25 1.65
C ALA A 254 -8.59 -3.16 2.49
N LEU A 255 -8.55 -3.90 3.58
CA LEU A 255 -7.31 -4.27 4.24
C LEU A 255 -6.63 -5.38 3.41
N VAL A 256 -5.44 -5.10 2.90
CA VAL A 256 -4.63 -6.06 2.14
C VAL A 256 -3.62 -6.68 3.08
N MET A 257 -3.63 -8.02 3.17
CA MET A 257 -2.68 -8.81 3.95
C MET A 257 -1.79 -9.64 3.03
N ALA A 258 -0.52 -9.74 3.35
CA ALA A 258 0.40 -10.68 2.72
C ALA A 258 1.26 -11.40 3.76
N GLU A 259 1.55 -12.68 3.51
CA GLU A 259 2.58 -13.42 4.21
C GLU A 259 3.78 -13.61 3.26
N LEU A 260 4.93 -13.17 3.72
CA LEU A 260 6.17 -13.15 2.96
C LEU A 260 7.22 -14.05 3.61
N GLU A 261 8.03 -14.70 2.79
CA GLU A 261 9.26 -15.37 3.23
C GLU A 261 10.46 -14.57 2.76
N LEU A 262 11.23 -14.09 3.72
CA LEU A 262 12.49 -13.39 3.52
C LEU A 262 13.64 -14.39 3.61
N ALA A 263 14.57 -14.31 2.65
CA ALA A 263 15.74 -15.18 2.58
C ALA A 263 16.67 -15.02 3.79
#